data_49cd19fb0e7454664cd2bbef2d819da5
#
_entry.id   49cd19fb0e7454664cd2bbef2d819da5
#
_cell.length_a   1.000
_cell.length_b   1.000
_cell.length_c   1.000
_cell.angle_alpha   90.00
_cell.angle_beta   90.00
_cell.angle_gamma   90.00
#
_symmetry.space_group_name_H-M   'P 1'
#
loop_
_entity.id
_entity.type
_entity.pdbx_description
1 polymer ?
#
loop_
_entity_poly.entity_id
_entity_poly.type
_entity_poly.pdbx_seq_one_letter_code
_entity_poly.pdbx_strand_id
1 'polypeptide(L)'
;FPFDPGLSRVLVPVAVLVNFLLASITLPPALAVVAAVVTVFALSFSTRTMLRLRQVENRYDQTFHALLATSSVISSLVILPTAKLKPQILQIAQNPELVNNPETMLPPGLALSLLLLLTWSFMVTASIYRQAAGFRMPLAVLVALLISISLQVFVSLATSTIGSVFGLLPASLGTP
;
A
#
# COMPACT_ATOMS: atom_id res chain seq x y z
N PHE A 1 17.87 -5.09 -18.65
CA PHE A 1 18.44 -3.82 -18.20
C PHE A 1 19.51 -4.16 -17.18
N PRO A 2 20.72 -3.56 -17.29
CA PRO A 2 21.74 -3.74 -16.27
C PRO A 2 21.22 -3.19 -14.92
N PHE A 3 21.51 -3.90 -13.85
CA PHE A 3 21.20 -3.47 -12.48
C PHE A 3 22.04 -2.23 -12.15
N ASP A 4 21.39 -1.13 -11.80
CA ASP A 4 22.05 0.05 -11.26
C ASP A 4 21.80 0.13 -9.74
N PRO A 5 22.83 -0.11 -8.92
CA PRO A 5 22.70 -0.02 -7.45
C PRO A 5 22.36 1.40 -6.97
N GLY A 6 22.62 2.43 -7.79
CA GLY A 6 22.23 3.79 -7.51
C GLY A 6 20.71 4.01 -7.51
N LEU A 7 19.98 3.20 -8.27
CA LEU A 7 18.53 3.33 -8.40
C LEU A 7 17.79 3.06 -7.07
N SER A 8 18.25 2.11 -6.26
CA SER A 8 17.69 1.85 -4.93
C SER A 8 17.79 3.06 -4.00
N ARG A 9 18.90 3.81 -4.09
CA ARG A 9 19.14 4.99 -3.25
C ARG A 9 18.13 6.12 -3.53
N VAL A 10 17.53 6.12 -4.70
CA VAL A 10 16.50 7.09 -5.09
C VAL A 10 15.10 6.53 -4.88
N LEU A 11 14.81 5.31 -5.36
CA LEU A 11 13.46 4.75 -5.33
C LEU A 11 12.96 4.45 -3.92
N VAL A 12 13.83 3.97 -3.02
CA VAL A 12 13.41 3.66 -1.65
C VAL A 12 12.97 4.94 -0.89
N PRO A 13 13.76 6.02 -0.83
CA PRO A 13 13.32 7.27 -0.22
C PRO A 13 12.06 7.86 -0.87
N VAL A 14 11.96 7.82 -2.20
CA VAL A 14 10.76 8.31 -2.91
C VAL A 14 9.54 7.48 -2.51
N ALA A 15 9.64 6.16 -2.48
CA ALA A 15 8.53 5.31 -2.07
C ALA A 15 8.14 5.54 -0.61
N VAL A 16 9.09 5.69 0.30
CA VAL A 16 8.82 6.03 1.71
C VAL A 16 8.12 7.38 1.80
N LEU A 17 8.61 8.41 1.09
CA LEU A 17 8.00 9.74 1.11
C LEU A 17 6.56 9.72 0.60
N VAL A 18 6.30 9.08 -0.53
CA VAL A 18 4.96 9.01 -1.12
C VAL A 18 3.99 8.23 -0.21
N ASN A 19 4.43 7.10 0.35
CA ASN A 19 3.61 6.34 1.31
C ASN A 19 3.39 7.12 2.62
N PHE A 20 4.38 7.89 3.08
CA PHE A 20 4.22 8.80 4.22
C PHE A 20 3.15 9.87 3.95
N LEU A 21 3.22 10.54 2.79
CA LEU A 21 2.22 11.54 2.40
C LEU A 21 0.81 10.95 2.33
N LEU A 22 0.68 9.76 1.74
CA LEU A 22 -0.60 9.06 1.66
C LEU A 22 -1.13 8.69 3.06
N ALA A 23 -0.29 8.10 3.90
CA ALA A 23 -0.66 7.69 5.26
C ALA A 23 -1.00 8.89 6.17
N SER A 24 -0.32 10.04 6.00
CA SER A 24 -0.54 11.25 6.80
C SER A 24 -1.91 11.91 6.56
N ILE A 25 -2.64 11.47 5.53
CA ILE A 25 -4.02 11.92 5.31
C ILE A 25 -4.93 11.46 6.46
N THR A 26 -4.72 10.24 6.97
CA THR A 26 -5.60 9.59 7.95
C THR A 26 -4.92 9.29 9.28
N LEU A 27 -3.59 9.16 9.31
CA LEU A 27 -2.82 8.82 10.49
C LEU A 27 -2.04 10.03 11.05
N PRO A 28 -1.78 10.06 12.37
CA PRO A 28 -0.82 11.01 12.96
C PRO A 28 0.56 10.87 12.33
N PRO A 29 1.37 11.96 12.22
CA PRO A 29 2.64 11.94 11.51
C PRO A 29 3.61 10.82 11.95
N ALA A 30 3.68 10.55 13.26
CA ALA A 30 4.53 9.48 13.78
C ALA A 30 4.12 8.09 13.26
N LEU A 31 2.81 7.78 13.26
CA LEU A 31 2.29 6.53 12.72
C LEU A 31 2.37 6.47 11.19
N ALA A 32 2.25 7.61 10.52
CA ALA A 32 2.41 7.68 9.06
C ALA A 32 3.84 7.33 8.63
N VAL A 33 4.87 7.76 9.38
CA VAL A 33 6.26 7.35 9.16
C VAL A 33 6.42 5.83 9.33
N VAL A 34 5.88 5.28 10.42
CA VAL A 34 5.91 3.84 10.68
C VAL A 34 5.23 3.08 9.53
N ALA A 35 4.02 3.48 9.15
CA ALA A 35 3.28 2.85 8.05
C ALA A 35 4.08 2.87 6.75
N ALA A 36 4.71 4.00 6.40
CA ALA A 36 5.50 4.14 5.18
C ALA A 36 6.72 3.21 5.16
N VAL A 37 7.49 3.18 6.26
CA VAL A 37 8.68 2.32 6.35
C VAL A 37 8.29 0.85 6.34
N VAL A 38 7.27 0.48 7.13
CA VAL A 38 6.77 -0.90 7.21
C VAL A 38 6.24 -1.36 5.85
N THR A 39 5.56 -0.50 5.08
CA THR A 39 5.07 -0.83 3.73
C THR A 39 6.22 -1.21 2.80
N VAL A 40 7.27 -0.40 2.74
CA VAL A 40 8.43 -0.67 1.87
C VAL A 40 9.18 -1.93 2.32
N PHE A 41 9.35 -2.10 3.63
CA PHE A 41 9.98 -3.30 4.19
C PHE A 41 9.17 -4.56 3.89
N ALA A 42 7.86 -4.55 4.13
CA ALA A 42 6.97 -5.68 3.88
C ALA A 42 6.90 -6.03 2.38
N LEU A 43 6.91 -5.02 1.49
CA LEU A 43 6.99 -5.25 0.04
C LEU A 43 8.30 -5.92 -0.35
N SER A 44 9.44 -5.44 0.18
CA SER A 44 10.76 -6.04 -0.01
C SER A 44 10.79 -7.51 0.43
N PHE A 45 10.35 -7.77 1.67
CA PHE A 45 10.32 -9.09 2.27
C PHE A 45 9.42 -10.05 1.48
N SER A 46 8.18 -9.64 1.16
CA SER A 46 7.22 -10.45 0.42
C SER A 46 7.72 -10.79 -0.99
N THR A 47 8.29 -9.80 -1.69
CA THR A 47 8.86 -9.99 -3.03
C THR A 47 10.03 -10.96 -2.99
N ARG A 48 10.95 -10.80 -2.03
CA ARG A 48 12.10 -11.68 -1.88
C ARG A 48 11.67 -13.11 -1.56
N THR A 49 10.76 -13.28 -0.61
CA THR A 49 10.22 -14.60 -0.23
C THR A 49 9.57 -15.30 -1.41
N MET A 50 8.75 -14.58 -2.18
CA MET A 50 8.07 -15.14 -3.34
C MET A 50 9.05 -15.57 -4.43
N LEU A 51 10.04 -14.75 -4.74
CA LEU A 51 11.06 -15.08 -5.75
C LEU A 51 11.97 -16.23 -5.29
N ARG A 52 12.26 -16.32 -3.99
CA ARG A 52 12.99 -17.43 -3.39
C ARG A 52 12.24 -18.76 -3.52
N LEU A 53 10.94 -18.76 -3.23
CA LEU A 53 10.09 -19.96 -3.41
C LEU A 53 10.06 -20.43 -4.88
N ARG A 54 10.30 -19.53 -5.82
CA ARG A 54 10.42 -19.84 -7.26
C ARG A 54 11.84 -20.06 -7.75
N GLN A 55 12.83 -20.00 -6.84
CA GLN A 55 14.26 -20.15 -7.18
C GLN A 55 14.78 -19.15 -8.23
N VAL A 56 14.21 -17.94 -8.24
CA VAL A 56 14.57 -16.83 -9.14
C VAL A 56 15.01 -15.58 -8.38
N GLU A 57 15.70 -15.75 -7.26
CA GLU A 57 16.19 -14.64 -6.41
C GLU A 57 17.07 -13.63 -7.16
N ASN A 58 17.77 -14.07 -8.20
CA ASN A 58 18.58 -13.22 -9.05
C ASN A 58 17.79 -12.09 -9.75
N ARG A 59 16.47 -12.19 -9.79
CA ARG A 59 15.58 -11.15 -10.34
C ARG A 59 15.01 -10.21 -9.28
N TYR A 60 15.41 -10.38 -8.00
CA TYR A 60 14.85 -9.61 -6.90
C TYR A 60 14.98 -8.10 -7.12
N ASP A 61 16.18 -7.61 -7.38
CA ASP A 61 16.43 -6.17 -7.50
C ASP A 61 15.60 -5.53 -8.62
N GLN A 62 15.55 -6.15 -9.78
CA GLN A 62 14.75 -5.66 -10.92
C GLN A 62 13.26 -5.64 -10.58
N THR A 63 12.77 -6.71 -9.95
CA THR A 63 11.35 -6.83 -9.57
C THR A 63 10.99 -5.83 -8.50
N PHE A 64 11.84 -5.69 -7.48
CA PHE A 64 11.61 -4.76 -6.37
C PHE A 64 11.62 -3.31 -6.84
N HIS A 65 12.57 -2.92 -7.70
CA HIS A 65 12.60 -1.57 -8.28
C HIS A 65 11.38 -1.27 -9.16
N ALA A 66 10.95 -2.24 -9.96
CA ALA A 66 9.74 -2.09 -10.77
C ALA A 66 8.50 -1.90 -9.89
N LEU A 67 8.37 -2.68 -8.80
CA LEU A 67 7.26 -2.56 -7.85
C LEU A 67 7.32 -1.22 -7.10
N LEU A 68 8.50 -0.79 -6.62
CA LEU A 68 8.65 0.50 -5.94
C LEU A 68 8.30 1.68 -6.86
N ALA A 69 8.81 1.70 -8.08
CA ALA A 69 8.52 2.76 -9.03
C ALA A 69 7.02 2.81 -9.35
N THR A 70 6.42 1.67 -9.66
CA THR A 70 5.00 1.59 -10.00
C THR A 70 4.11 1.96 -8.81
N SER A 71 4.40 1.41 -7.61
CA SER A 71 3.62 1.72 -6.41
C SER A 71 3.73 3.20 -6.05
N SER A 72 4.90 3.83 -6.20
CA SER A 72 5.08 5.25 -5.96
C SER A 72 4.24 6.12 -6.90
N VAL A 73 4.20 5.78 -8.20
CA VAL A 73 3.36 6.49 -9.17
C VAL A 73 1.89 6.34 -8.81
N ILE A 74 1.43 5.11 -8.57
CA ILE A 74 0.02 4.85 -8.25
C ILE A 74 -0.37 5.52 -6.94
N SER A 75 0.43 5.38 -5.88
CA SER A 75 0.19 6.04 -4.59
C SER A 75 0.12 7.56 -4.73
N SER A 76 0.96 8.17 -5.57
CA SER A 76 0.90 9.60 -5.84
C SER A 76 -0.43 10.01 -6.49
N LEU A 77 -0.96 9.20 -7.41
CA LEU A 77 -2.27 9.44 -8.04
C LEU A 77 -3.42 9.26 -7.05
N VAL A 78 -3.29 8.38 -6.06
CA VAL A 78 -4.30 8.10 -5.04
C VAL A 78 -4.36 9.20 -3.96
N ILE A 79 -3.28 9.96 -3.73
CA ILE A 79 -3.22 11.01 -2.69
C ILE A 79 -4.37 12.00 -2.83
N LEU A 80 -4.59 12.55 -4.02
CA LEU A 80 -5.60 13.58 -4.25
C LEU A 80 -7.05 13.08 -4.02
N PRO A 81 -7.47 11.94 -4.59
CA PRO A 81 -8.77 11.35 -4.28
C PRO A 81 -8.95 11.06 -2.79
N THR A 82 -7.93 10.47 -2.14
CA THR A 82 -8.01 10.13 -0.72
C THR A 82 -8.09 11.37 0.18
N ALA A 83 -7.35 12.42 -0.17
CA ALA A 83 -7.41 13.69 0.56
C ALA A 83 -8.82 14.32 0.51
N LYS A 84 -9.53 14.21 -0.62
CA LYS A 84 -10.94 14.66 -0.75
C LYS A 84 -11.90 13.83 0.10
N LEU A 85 -11.57 12.57 0.36
CA LEU A 85 -12.38 11.67 1.18
C LEU A 85 -12.09 11.79 2.69
N LYS A 86 -11.02 12.48 3.08
CA LYS A 86 -10.63 12.61 4.49
C LYS A 86 -11.80 12.96 5.43
N PRO A 87 -12.63 13.99 5.16
CA PRO A 87 -13.72 14.35 6.06
C PRO A 87 -14.74 13.20 6.20
N GLN A 88 -15.07 12.49 5.15
CA GLN A 88 -16.00 11.35 5.18
C GLN A 88 -15.40 10.15 5.94
N ILE A 89 -14.12 9.86 5.70
CA ILE A 89 -13.39 8.78 6.42
C ILE A 89 -13.40 9.05 7.92
N LEU A 90 -13.14 10.30 8.34
CA LEU A 90 -13.12 10.67 9.75
C LEU A 90 -14.51 10.62 10.38
N GLN A 91 -15.56 11.04 9.66
CA GLN A 91 -16.95 10.94 10.13
C GLN A 91 -17.37 9.49 10.34
N ILE A 92 -17.08 8.60 9.39
CA ILE A 92 -17.38 7.17 9.50
C ILE A 92 -16.57 6.52 10.64
N ALA A 93 -15.31 6.92 10.81
CA ALA A 93 -14.48 6.40 11.90
C ALA A 93 -15.02 6.78 13.29
N GLN A 94 -15.62 7.96 13.43
CA GLN A 94 -16.25 8.41 14.67
C GLN A 94 -17.64 7.81 14.91
N ASN A 95 -18.39 7.58 13.83
CA ASN A 95 -19.76 7.03 13.86
C ASN A 95 -19.92 5.93 12.81
N PRO A 96 -19.58 4.67 13.13
CA PRO A 96 -19.64 3.55 12.18
C PRO A 96 -21.04 3.32 11.57
N GLU A 97 -22.12 3.74 12.25
CA GLU A 97 -23.50 3.64 11.74
C GLU A 97 -23.75 4.47 10.46
N LEU A 98 -22.91 5.50 10.24
CA LEU A 98 -22.99 6.35 9.05
C LEU A 98 -22.55 5.64 7.76
N VAL A 99 -21.97 4.46 7.81
CA VAL A 99 -21.56 3.68 6.61
C VAL A 99 -22.72 3.47 5.65
N ASN A 100 -23.94 3.31 6.18
CA ASN A 100 -25.15 3.06 5.39
C ASN A 100 -25.94 4.33 5.08
N ASN A 101 -25.46 5.52 5.49
CA ASN A 101 -26.16 6.78 5.24
C ASN A 101 -25.86 7.27 3.81
N PRO A 102 -26.86 7.59 2.98
CA PRO A 102 -26.68 8.15 1.64
C PRO A 102 -25.81 9.41 1.59
N GLU A 103 -25.81 10.23 2.65
CA GLU A 103 -25.02 11.47 2.72
C GLU A 103 -23.50 11.21 2.88
N THR A 104 -23.12 10.03 3.37
CA THR A 104 -21.71 9.61 3.50
C THR A 104 -21.23 8.75 2.35
N MET A 105 -22.10 8.46 1.36
CA MET A 105 -21.71 7.71 0.19
C MET A 105 -20.67 8.46 -0.64
N LEU A 106 -19.69 7.69 -1.13
CA LEU A 106 -18.68 8.22 -2.05
C LEU A 106 -19.32 8.82 -3.29
N PRO A 107 -18.94 10.04 -3.71
CA PRO A 107 -19.34 10.56 -5.00
C PRO A 107 -19.02 9.54 -6.11
N PRO A 108 -19.97 9.21 -7.00
CA PRO A 108 -19.80 8.12 -7.98
C PRO A 108 -18.53 8.27 -8.84
N GLY A 109 -18.21 9.49 -9.26
CA GLY A 109 -16.99 9.76 -10.05
C GLY A 109 -15.70 9.49 -9.28
N LEU A 110 -15.69 9.76 -7.96
CA LEU A 110 -14.53 9.50 -7.11
C LEU A 110 -14.38 7.99 -6.82
N ALA A 111 -15.49 7.31 -6.56
CA ALA A 111 -15.53 5.86 -6.39
C ALA A 111 -15.01 5.13 -7.64
N LEU A 112 -15.48 5.56 -8.82
CA LEU A 112 -15.03 4.99 -10.09
C LEU A 112 -13.53 5.24 -10.33
N SER A 113 -13.04 6.44 -10.05
CA SER A 113 -11.61 6.75 -10.23
C SER A 113 -10.71 5.90 -9.31
N LEU A 114 -11.11 5.71 -8.07
CA LEU A 114 -10.37 4.83 -7.13
C LEU A 114 -10.42 3.37 -7.56
N LEU A 115 -11.59 2.90 -8.03
CA LEU A 115 -11.73 1.53 -8.54
C LEU A 115 -10.83 1.28 -9.77
N LEU A 116 -10.78 2.24 -10.70
CA LEU A 116 -9.90 2.16 -11.87
C LEU A 116 -8.41 2.15 -11.47
N LEU A 117 -8.00 3.03 -10.54
CA LEU A 117 -6.62 3.05 -10.04
C LEU A 117 -6.25 1.75 -9.31
N LEU A 118 -7.18 1.20 -8.52
CA LEU A 118 -6.97 -0.07 -7.83
C LEU A 118 -6.82 -1.21 -8.83
N THR A 119 -7.73 -1.32 -9.79
CA THR A 119 -7.69 -2.33 -10.85
C THR A 119 -6.39 -2.24 -11.65
N TRP A 120 -6.00 -1.03 -12.05
CA TRP A 120 -4.74 -0.80 -12.75
C TRP A 120 -3.54 -1.22 -11.90
N SER A 121 -3.52 -0.85 -10.62
CA SER A 121 -2.46 -1.26 -9.69
C SER A 121 -2.30 -2.77 -9.63
N PHE A 122 -3.40 -3.51 -9.51
CA PHE A 122 -3.38 -4.97 -9.50
C PHE A 122 -2.86 -5.55 -10.80
N MET A 123 -3.32 -5.05 -11.94
CA MET A 123 -2.91 -5.54 -13.26
C MET A 123 -1.41 -5.32 -13.51
N VAL A 124 -0.89 -4.16 -13.14
CA VAL A 124 0.55 -3.87 -13.28
C VAL A 124 1.37 -4.73 -12.33
N THR A 125 0.98 -4.84 -11.06
CA THR A 125 1.65 -5.69 -10.07
C THR A 125 1.65 -7.17 -10.51
N ALA A 126 0.52 -7.69 -10.99
CA ALA A 126 0.41 -9.04 -11.53
C ALA A 126 1.32 -9.24 -12.76
N SER A 127 1.40 -8.24 -13.64
CA SER A 127 2.28 -8.28 -14.82
C SER A 127 3.76 -8.33 -14.44
N ILE A 128 4.17 -7.58 -13.41
CA ILE A 128 5.54 -7.60 -12.89
C ILE A 128 5.86 -8.99 -12.32
N TYR A 129 4.99 -9.57 -11.47
CA TYR A 129 5.21 -10.91 -10.93
C TYR A 129 5.15 -12.00 -12.00
N ARG A 130 4.29 -11.86 -13.00
CA ARG A 130 4.25 -12.76 -14.15
C ARG A 130 5.59 -12.83 -14.85
N GLN A 131 6.19 -11.67 -15.14
CA GLN A 131 7.46 -11.58 -15.84
C GLN A 131 8.64 -12.05 -14.97
N ALA A 132 8.63 -11.68 -13.69
CA ALA A 132 9.70 -12.01 -12.75
C ALA A 132 9.77 -13.50 -12.42
N ALA A 133 8.63 -14.12 -12.13
CA ALA A 133 8.55 -15.50 -11.64
C ALA A 133 8.06 -16.51 -12.69
N GLY A 134 7.77 -16.07 -13.92
CA GLY A 134 7.29 -16.95 -15.00
C GLY A 134 5.90 -17.54 -14.77
N PHE A 135 5.04 -16.81 -14.02
CA PHE A 135 3.68 -17.27 -13.76
C PHE A 135 2.76 -17.18 -14.99
N ARG A 136 1.73 -18.05 -15.03
CA ARG A 136 0.57 -17.82 -15.89
C ARG A 136 -0.24 -16.66 -15.33
N MET A 137 -0.93 -15.87 -16.18
CA MET A 137 -1.63 -14.65 -15.76
C MET A 137 -2.60 -14.85 -14.59
N PRO A 138 -3.47 -15.89 -14.55
CA PRO A 138 -4.37 -16.09 -13.41
C PRO A 138 -3.61 -16.29 -12.07
N LEU A 139 -2.51 -17.05 -12.10
CA LEU A 139 -1.69 -17.28 -10.92
C LEU A 139 -0.96 -16.01 -10.50
N ALA A 140 -0.48 -15.20 -11.44
CA ALA A 140 0.16 -13.92 -11.15
C ALA A 140 -0.83 -12.94 -10.47
N VAL A 141 -2.08 -12.90 -10.92
CA VAL A 141 -3.14 -12.10 -10.29
C VAL A 141 -3.42 -12.59 -8.87
N LEU A 142 -3.54 -13.91 -8.66
CA LEU A 142 -3.73 -14.48 -7.34
C LEU A 142 -2.57 -14.14 -6.39
N VAL A 143 -1.32 -14.26 -6.85
CA VAL A 143 -0.12 -13.92 -6.07
C VAL A 143 -0.10 -12.43 -5.74
N ALA A 144 -0.39 -11.56 -6.70
CA ALA A 144 -0.47 -10.13 -6.47
C ALA A 144 -1.55 -9.77 -5.43
N LEU A 145 -2.71 -10.43 -5.48
CA LEU A 145 -3.78 -10.26 -4.52
C LEU A 145 -3.36 -10.69 -3.12
N LEU A 146 -2.80 -11.90 -2.99
CA LEU A 146 -2.34 -12.43 -1.70
C LEU A 146 -1.27 -11.55 -1.07
N ILE A 147 -0.28 -11.09 -1.85
CA ILE A 147 0.77 -10.19 -1.37
C ILE A 147 0.16 -8.86 -0.94
N SER A 148 -0.76 -8.29 -1.71
CA SER A 148 -1.41 -7.01 -1.35
C SER A 148 -2.23 -7.11 -0.06
N ILE A 149 -3.01 -8.18 0.12
CA ILE A 149 -3.76 -8.42 1.36
C ILE A 149 -2.80 -8.61 2.54
N SER A 150 -1.79 -9.47 2.38
CA SER A 150 -0.80 -9.73 3.43
C SER A 150 -0.07 -8.46 3.85
N LEU A 151 0.31 -7.63 2.89
CA LEU A 151 0.97 -6.34 3.12
C LEU A 151 0.06 -5.39 3.89
N GLN A 152 -1.21 -5.29 3.51
CA GLN A 152 -2.18 -4.45 4.21
C GLN A 152 -2.43 -4.89 5.65
N VAL A 153 -2.58 -6.20 5.87
CA VAL A 153 -2.74 -6.78 7.21
C VAL A 153 -1.49 -6.51 8.05
N PHE A 154 -0.29 -6.72 7.49
CA PHE A 154 0.96 -6.52 8.20
C PHE A 154 1.16 -5.05 8.60
N VAL A 155 0.90 -4.11 7.69
CA VAL A 155 0.99 -2.67 7.96
C VAL A 155 -0.03 -2.25 9.03
N SER A 156 -1.27 -2.73 8.94
CA SER A 156 -2.32 -2.44 9.92
C SER A 156 -1.96 -2.95 11.31
N LEU A 157 -1.47 -4.19 11.42
CA LEU A 157 -1.03 -4.77 12.69
C LEU A 157 0.16 -4.01 13.27
N ALA A 158 1.17 -3.69 12.46
CA ALA A 158 2.34 -2.97 12.91
C ALA A 158 1.96 -1.55 13.41
N THR A 159 1.13 -0.83 12.67
CA THR A 159 0.71 0.52 13.05
C THR A 159 -0.19 0.53 14.29
N SER A 160 -1.12 -0.43 14.41
CA SER A 160 -1.97 -0.52 15.61
C SER A 160 -1.18 -0.94 16.85
N THR A 161 -0.26 -1.92 16.72
CA THR A 161 0.60 -2.33 17.85
C THR A 161 1.51 -1.20 18.32
N ILE A 162 2.20 -0.54 17.39
CA ILE A 162 3.07 0.60 17.74
C ILE A 162 2.24 1.75 18.28
N GLY A 163 1.10 2.03 17.67
CA GLY A 163 0.19 3.08 18.12
C GLY A 163 -0.34 2.85 19.56
N SER A 164 -0.67 1.61 19.91
CA SER A 164 -1.12 1.26 21.25
C SER A 164 0.01 1.32 22.28
N VAL A 165 1.19 0.79 21.96
CA VAL A 165 2.35 0.77 22.88
C VAL A 165 2.83 2.18 23.20
N PHE A 166 2.83 3.08 22.23
CA PHE A 166 3.33 4.46 22.41
C PHE A 166 2.21 5.48 22.70
N GLY A 167 0.95 5.04 22.88
CA GLY A 167 -0.16 5.94 23.13
C GLY A 167 -0.44 6.94 22.00
N LEU A 168 -0.09 6.59 20.77
CA LEU A 168 -0.25 7.46 19.60
C LEU A 168 -1.62 7.31 18.92
N LEU A 169 -2.42 6.34 19.34
CA LEU A 169 -3.79 6.18 18.88
C LEU A 169 -4.70 7.19 19.62
N PRO A 170 -5.63 7.85 18.90
CA PRO A 170 -6.62 8.70 19.56
C PRO A 170 -7.44 7.86 20.56
N ALA A 171 -7.70 8.41 21.73
CA ALA A 171 -8.38 7.73 22.85
C ALA A 171 -9.76 7.13 22.51
N SER A 172 -10.36 7.56 21.39
CA SER A 172 -11.63 7.02 20.87
C SER A 172 -11.57 5.60 20.31
N LEU A 173 -10.38 5.04 20.07
CA LEU A 173 -10.20 3.68 19.54
C LEU A 173 -9.69 2.68 20.59
N GLY A 174 -9.49 3.12 21.84
CA GLY A 174 -8.78 2.35 22.87
C GLY A 174 -9.60 1.98 24.11
N THR A 175 -10.89 2.23 24.15
CA THR A 175 -11.75 1.77 25.28
C THR A 175 -12.78 0.76 24.79
N PRO A 176 -12.70 -0.52 25.26
CA PRO A 176 -13.81 -1.44 25.14
C PRO A 176 -15.03 -0.96 25.94
#